data_0846dc7fbf8294943bdb5001b4418104
#
_entry.id   0846dc7fbf8294943bdb5001b4418104
#
_cell.length_a   1.000
_cell.length_b   1.000
_cell.length_c   1.000
_cell.angle_alpha   90.00
_cell.angle_beta   90.00
_cell.angle_gamma   90.00
#
_symmetry.space_group_name_H-M   'P 1'
#
loop_
_entity.id
_entity.type
_entity.pdbx_description
1 polymer ?
#
loop_
_entity_poly.entity_id
_entity_poly.type
_entity_poly.pdbx_seq_one_letter_code
_entity_poly.pdbx_strand_id
1 'polypeptide(L)'
;MTEPKYWQQSKEFLSKADPSLEELLLKHEDYIISSRGEALETLLRAIVGQQISVQAAASVWGKLANKIGQIKPENVLSLSFDDLKACGLSKQKTQYLINICNHFISFSIKDHSHWEDRSFESVYQELITIKGVGPWTAEMFGMFYLLEQDIFPIKDIGIIRAMNQIYGDGNILSKNQIIEISEQWKPYRSVACWFLWKSIDSEDVQY
;
A
#
# COMPACT_ATOMS: atom_id res chain seq x y z
N MET A 1 -12.38 -3.45 12.69
CA MET A 1 -11.49 -3.93 11.61
C MET A 1 -11.18 -5.37 11.93
N THR A 2 -11.39 -6.29 11.01
CA THR A 2 -11.17 -7.73 11.25
C THR A 2 -9.73 -8.09 10.88
N GLU A 3 -9.05 -8.75 11.80
CA GLU A 3 -7.72 -9.32 11.60
C GLU A 3 -7.75 -10.32 10.42
N PRO A 4 -6.75 -10.30 9.51
CA PRO A 4 -6.66 -11.29 8.44
C PRO A 4 -6.54 -12.70 9.02
N LYS A 5 -7.21 -13.69 8.42
CA LYS A 5 -7.22 -15.09 8.92
C LYS A 5 -5.82 -15.70 9.08
N TYR A 6 -4.87 -15.26 8.27
CA TYR A 6 -3.48 -15.74 8.30
C TYR A 6 -2.60 -15.01 9.32
N TRP A 7 -3.10 -13.97 10.01
CA TRP A 7 -2.27 -13.03 10.79
C TRP A 7 -1.46 -13.69 11.89
N GLN A 8 -2.10 -14.48 12.76
CA GLN A 8 -1.41 -15.14 13.86
C GLN A 8 -0.43 -16.21 13.36
N GLN A 9 -0.85 -17.01 12.38
CA GLN A 9 0.01 -18.01 11.75
C GLN A 9 1.23 -17.36 11.09
N SER A 10 1.07 -16.20 10.45
CA SER A 10 2.17 -15.48 9.83
C SER A 10 3.18 -14.96 10.84
N LYS A 11 2.72 -14.44 11.99
CA LYS A 11 3.60 -13.99 13.08
C LYS A 11 4.44 -15.13 13.64
N GLU A 12 3.82 -16.28 13.92
CA GLU A 12 4.51 -17.47 14.40
C GLU A 12 5.53 -18.00 13.40
N PHE A 13 5.20 -17.96 12.11
CA PHE A 13 6.11 -18.37 11.05
C PHE A 13 7.31 -17.43 10.94
N LEU A 14 7.07 -16.13 10.86
CA LEU A 14 8.12 -15.12 10.69
C LEU A 14 9.06 -15.04 11.90
N SER A 15 8.53 -15.19 13.11
CA SER A 15 9.33 -15.24 14.33
C SER A 15 10.32 -16.41 14.33
N LYS A 16 9.94 -17.56 13.78
CA LYS A 16 10.82 -18.73 13.66
C LYS A 16 11.80 -18.63 12.48
N ALA A 17 11.38 -17.96 11.41
CA ALA A 17 12.16 -17.86 10.18
C ALA A 17 13.27 -16.81 10.28
N ASP A 18 13.07 -15.74 11.07
CA ASP A 18 13.96 -14.59 11.10
C ASP A 18 14.01 -13.94 12.50
N PRO A 19 15.15 -14.07 13.22
CA PRO A 19 15.29 -13.47 14.57
C PRO A 19 15.13 -11.95 14.59
N SER A 20 15.52 -11.25 13.51
CA SER A 20 15.35 -9.79 13.43
C SER A 20 13.87 -9.40 13.29
N LEU A 21 13.08 -10.21 12.58
CA LEU A 21 11.62 -10.02 12.54
C LEU A 21 10.96 -10.41 13.86
N GLU A 22 11.45 -11.44 14.56
CA GLU A 22 10.95 -11.78 15.90
C GLU A 22 11.01 -10.57 16.83
N GLU A 23 12.15 -9.87 16.89
CA GLU A 23 12.30 -8.67 17.71
C GLU A 23 11.29 -7.58 17.33
N LEU A 24 11.08 -7.35 16.03
CA LEU A 24 10.08 -6.38 15.55
C LEU A 24 8.64 -6.78 15.87
N LEU A 25 8.31 -8.05 15.73
CA LEU A 25 6.99 -8.61 16.05
C LEU A 25 6.65 -8.43 17.53
N LEU A 26 7.61 -8.70 18.42
CA LEU A 26 7.47 -8.50 19.87
C LEU A 26 7.32 -7.03 20.25
N LYS A 27 8.11 -6.15 19.60
CA LYS A 27 8.06 -4.71 19.86
C LYS A 27 6.74 -4.07 19.41
N HIS A 28 6.10 -4.62 18.40
CA HIS A 28 4.91 -4.08 17.74
C HIS A 28 3.73 -5.06 17.77
N GLU A 29 3.58 -5.86 18.83
CA GLU A 29 2.61 -6.95 18.91
C GLU A 29 1.14 -6.53 18.72
N ASP A 30 0.80 -5.29 19.11
CA ASP A 30 -0.55 -4.72 19.01
C ASP A 30 -0.90 -4.22 17.61
N TYR A 31 0.08 -4.17 16.69
CA TYR A 31 -0.16 -3.67 15.35
C TYR A 31 -0.68 -4.77 14.42
N ILE A 32 -1.78 -4.48 13.75
CA ILE A 32 -2.44 -5.39 12.82
C ILE A 32 -2.59 -4.69 11.47
N ILE A 33 -2.24 -5.38 10.38
CA ILE A 33 -2.62 -4.93 9.04
C ILE A 33 -4.13 -5.12 8.88
N SER A 34 -4.81 -4.12 8.37
CA SER A 34 -6.26 -4.20 8.15
C SER A 34 -6.61 -3.59 6.80
N SER A 35 -7.70 -4.07 6.21
CA SER A 35 -8.25 -3.42 5.02
C SER A 35 -8.68 -1.99 5.37
N ARG A 36 -8.38 -1.07 4.47
CA ARG A 36 -8.68 0.36 4.63
C ARG A 36 -10.02 0.78 4.05
N GLY A 37 -10.92 -0.16 3.82
CA GLY A 37 -12.27 0.11 3.37
C GLY A 37 -12.44 -0.10 1.87
N GLU A 38 -12.65 0.98 1.09
CA GLU A 38 -13.08 0.89 -0.29
C GLU A 38 -11.89 0.84 -1.28
N ALA A 39 -12.07 0.08 -2.36
CA ALA A 39 -11.06 -0.09 -3.42
C ALA A 39 -10.60 1.25 -4.02
N LEU A 40 -11.57 2.12 -4.36
CA LEU A 40 -11.26 3.43 -4.91
C LEU A 40 -10.42 4.26 -3.94
N GLU A 41 -10.83 4.32 -2.67
CA GLU A 41 -10.10 5.10 -1.65
C GLU A 41 -8.66 4.62 -1.51
N THR A 42 -8.44 3.30 -1.46
CA THR A 42 -7.10 2.71 -1.36
C THR A 42 -6.21 3.13 -2.52
N LEU A 43 -6.71 3.07 -3.77
CA LEU A 43 -5.94 3.51 -4.93
C LEU A 43 -5.66 5.01 -4.94
N LEU A 44 -6.65 5.84 -4.60
CA LEU A 44 -6.46 7.29 -4.54
C LEU A 44 -5.43 7.68 -3.46
N ARG A 45 -5.49 7.05 -2.28
CA ARG A 45 -4.49 7.25 -1.21
C ARG A 45 -3.09 6.84 -1.66
N ALA A 46 -2.96 5.71 -2.33
CA ALA A 46 -1.66 5.26 -2.86
C ALA A 46 -1.08 6.28 -3.87
N ILE A 47 -1.89 6.86 -4.76
CA ILE A 47 -1.43 7.92 -5.65
C ILE A 47 -0.99 9.17 -4.88
N VAL A 48 -1.78 9.60 -3.87
CA VAL A 48 -1.43 10.73 -3.02
C VAL A 48 -0.09 10.50 -2.33
N GLY A 49 0.15 9.30 -1.81
CA GLY A 49 1.35 8.93 -1.07
C GLY A 49 2.64 8.78 -1.90
N GLN A 50 2.53 8.65 -3.24
CA GLN A 50 3.71 8.48 -4.09
C GLN A 50 4.79 9.55 -3.83
N GLN A 51 6.03 9.13 -3.50
CA GLN A 51 7.22 10.00 -3.40
C GLN A 51 7.11 11.18 -2.42
N ILE A 52 6.27 11.08 -1.39
CA ILE A 52 6.18 12.06 -0.30
C ILE A 52 6.15 11.35 1.05
N SER A 53 6.40 12.09 2.14
CA SER A 53 6.32 11.53 3.50
C SER A 53 4.89 11.17 3.90
N VAL A 54 4.74 10.26 4.87
CA VAL A 54 3.45 9.85 5.44
C VAL A 54 2.66 11.06 5.92
N GLN A 55 3.30 11.96 6.66
CA GLN A 55 2.67 13.19 7.17
C GLN A 55 2.17 14.10 6.05
N ALA A 56 2.98 14.29 4.98
CA ALA A 56 2.56 15.09 3.84
C ALA A 56 1.38 14.44 3.10
N ALA A 57 1.41 13.11 2.93
CA ALA A 57 0.32 12.35 2.32
C ALA A 57 -0.99 12.50 3.11
N ALA A 58 -0.93 12.36 4.45
CA ALA A 58 -2.07 12.54 5.33
C ALA A 58 -2.69 13.95 5.22
N SER A 59 -1.84 15.00 5.16
CA SER A 59 -2.29 16.39 5.00
C SER A 59 -3.00 16.61 3.65
N VAL A 60 -2.42 16.12 2.55
CA VAL A 60 -3.03 16.21 1.20
C VAL A 60 -4.32 15.42 1.14
N TRP A 61 -4.32 14.20 1.66
CA TRP A 61 -5.51 13.36 1.70
C TRP A 61 -6.66 13.99 2.47
N GLY A 62 -6.40 14.57 3.66
CA GLY A 62 -7.42 15.23 4.47
C GLY A 62 -8.11 16.37 3.71
N LYS A 63 -7.36 17.21 2.97
CA LYS A 63 -7.91 18.27 2.13
C LYS A 63 -8.74 17.69 0.98
N LEU A 64 -8.24 16.66 0.33
CA LEU A 64 -8.87 16.00 -0.80
C LEU A 64 -10.19 15.34 -0.38
N ALA A 65 -10.18 14.54 0.69
CA ALA A 65 -11.35 13.85 1.21
C ALA A 65 -12.44 14.84 1.66
N ASN A 66 -12.06 15.92 2.36
CA ASN A 66 -12.99 16.97 2.74
C ASN A 66 -13.65 17.65 1.53
N LYS A 67 -12.88 17.85 0.45
CA LYS A 67 -13.40 18.48 -0.77
C LYS A 67 -14.31 17.57 -1.58
N ILE A 68 -13.98 16.27 -1.67
CA ILE A 68 -14.78 15.27 -2.39
C ILE A 68 -16.07 14.92 -1.60
N GLY A 69 -15.98 14.89 -0.26
CA GLY A 69 -17.03 14.36 0.60
C GLY A 69 -17.04 12.83 0.55
N GLN A 70 -18.10 12.23 -0.01
CA GLN A 70 -18.14 10.77 -0.18
C GLN A 70 -17.19 10.35 -1.31
N ILE A 71 -16.27 9.43 -1.03
CA ILE A 71 -15.28 8.94 -1.99
C ILE A 71 -15.95 8.02 -3.01
N LYS A 72 -16.46 8.64 -4.08
CA LYS A 72 -17.04 7.97 -5.25
C LYS A 72 -16.45 8.54 -6.53
N PRO A 73 -16.33 7.74 -7.61
CA PRO A 73 -15.77 8.22 -8.88
C PRO A 73 -16.46 9.49 -9.39
N GLU A 74 -17.79 9.53 -9.31
CA GLU A 74 -18.60 10.64 -9.80
C GLU A 74 -18.31 11.94 -9.03
N ASN A 75 -18.14 11.85 -7.71
CA ASN A 75 -17.84 13.01 -6.87
C ASN A 75 -16.45 13.57 -7.14
N VAL A 76 -15.45 12.70 -7.35
CA VAL A 76 -14.10 13.13 -7.76
C VAL A 76 -14.15 13.83 -9.12
N LEU A 77 -14.86 13.25 -10.09
CA LEU A 77 -14.95 13.76 -11.46
C LEU A 77 -15.83 15.01 -11.58
N SER A 78 -16.69 15.30 -10.60
CA SER A 78 -17.48 16.54 -10.55
C SER A 78 -16.63 17.78 -10.17
N LEU A 79 -15.47 17.57 -9.57
CA LEU A 79 -14.54 18.65 -9.23
C LEU A 79 -13.69 19.05 -10.44
N SER A 80 -13.39 20.34 -10.57
CA SER A 80 -12.47 20.80 -11.60
C SER A 80 -11.05 20.28 -11.38
N PHE A 81 -10.27 20.21 -12.45
CA PHE A 81 -8.85 19.86 -12.36
C PHE A 81 -8.08 20.74 -11.37
N ASP A 82 -8.37 22.04 -11.38
CA ASP A 82 -7.72 23.02 -10.49
C ASP A 82 -8.19 22.86 -9.05
N ASP A 83 -9.43 22.48 -8.81
CA ASP A 83 -9.92 22.17 -7.46
C ASP A 83 -9.20 20.97 -6.84
N LEU A 84 -9.05 19.88 -7.58
CA LEU A 84 -8.29 18.72 -7.13
C LEU A 84 -6.82 19.06 -6.87
N LYS A 85 -6.20 19.81 -7.79
CA LYS A 85 -4.81 20.25 -7.68
C LYS A 85 -4.60 21.15 -6.46
N ALA A 86 -5.55 22.02 -6.14
CA ALA A 86 -5.48 22.92 -4.99
C ALA A 86 -5.43 22.20 -3.63
N CYS A 87 -5.77 20.91 -3.58
CA CYS A 87 -5.59 20.08 -2.39
C CYS A 87 -4.12 19.74 -2.09
N GLY A 88 -3.18 20.14 -2.95
CA GLY A 88 -1.74 19.86 -2.80
C GLY A 88 -1.21 18.78 -3.75
N LEU A 89 -1.99 18.41 -4.76
CA LEU A 89 -1.58 17.43 -5.77
C LEU A 89 -0.72 18.08 -6.86
N SER A 90 0.27 17.33 -7.37
CA SER A 90 0.92 17.69 -8.62
C SER A 90 -0.05 17.54 -9.80
N LYS A 91 0.21 18.27 -10.91
CA LYS A 91 -0.56 18.11 -12.14
C LYS A 91 -0.68 16.63 -12.57
N GLN A 92 0.39 15.89 -12.41
CA GLN A 92 0.46 14.48 -12.79
C GLN A 92 -0.42 13.60 -11.87
N LYS A 93 -0.33 13.76 -10.55
CA LYS A 93 -1.17 13.03 -9.59
C LYS A 93 -2.65 13.37 -9.77
N THR A 94 -2.99 14.64 -10.01
CA THR A 94 -4.37 15.04 -10.32
C THR A 94 -4.92 14.25 -11.52
N GLN A 95 -4.15 14.15 -12.60
CA GLN A 95 -4.57 13.36 -13.76
C GLN A 95 -4.70 11.87 -13.45
N TYR A 96 -3.83 11.33 -12.58
CA TYR A 96 -3.89 9.92 -12.18
C TYR A 96 -5.16 9.59 -11.39
N LEU A 97 -5.59 10.48 -10.48
CA LEU A 97 -6.86 10.32 -9.78
C LEU A 97 -8.04 10.26 -10.76
N ILE A 98 -8.06 11.17 -11.75
CA ILE A 98 -9.09 11.19 -12.79
C ILE A 98 -9.07 9.91 -13.61
N ASN A 99 -7.90 9.39 -13.97
CA ASN A 99 -7.79 8.15 -14.74
C ASN A 99 -8.33 6.94 -13.97
N ILE A 100 -8.03 6.84 -12.66
CA ILE A 100 -8.57 5.79 -11.80
C ILE A 100 -10.10 5.88 -11.74
N CYS A 101 -10.66 7.07 -11.51
CA CYS A 101 -12.11 7.26 -11.45
C CYS A 101 -12.79 6.88 -12.77
N ASN A 102 -12.22 7.26 -13.91
CA ASN A 102 -12.72 6.88 -15.23
C ASN A 102 -12.68 5.36 -15.44
N HIS A 103 -11.63 4.67 -14.97
CA HIS A 103 -11.55 3.21 -15.03
C HIS A 103 -12.69 2.58 -14.22
N PHE A 104 -12.93 3.02 -12.98
CA PHE A 104 -14.02 2.53 -12.15
C PHE A 104 -15.40 2.69 -12.82
N ILE A 105 -15.65 3.83 -13.46
CA ILE A 105 -16.90 4.05 -14.21
C ILE A 105 -16.97 3.13 -15.43
N SER A 106 -15.89 3.04 -16.22
CA SER A 106 -15.88 2.26 -17.48
C SER A 106 -16.12 0.77 -17.24
N PHE A 107 -15.63 0.23 -16.11
CA PHE A 107 -15.81 -1.16 -15.73
C PHE A 107 -16.97 -1.37 -14.76
N SER A 108 -17.73 -0.31 -14.44
CA SER A 108 -18.87 -0.34 -13.50
C SER A 108 -18.48 -0.92 -12.13
N ILE A 109 -17.27 -0.62 -11.65
CA ILE A 109 -16.76 -1.12 -10.36
C ILE A 109 -17.45 -0.37 -9.22
N LYS A 110 -18.30 -1.07 -8.48
CA LYS A 110 -19.12 -0.49 -7.41
C LYS A 110 -18.70 -0.92 -6.02
N ASP A 111 -18.22 -2.14 -5.89
CA ASP A 111 -17.92 -2.79 -4.62
C ASP A 111 -16.85 -3.89 -4.78
N HIS A 112 -16.69 -4.71 -3.75
CA HIS A 112 -15.71 -5.78 -3.70
C HIS A 112 -15.95 -6.89 -4.74
N SER A 113 -17.16 -7.08 -5.23
CA SER A 113 -17.51 -8.17 -6.16
C SER A 113 -16.71 -8.16 -7.46
N HIS A 114 -16.23 -6.99 -7.90
CA HIS A 114 -15.31 -6.88 -9.06
C HIS A 114 -13.99 -7.62 -8.85
N TRP A 115 -13.55 -7.72 -7.60
CA TRP A 115 -12.26 -8.30 -7.23
C TRP A 115 -12.37 -9.73 -6.67
N GLU A 116 -13.58 -10.12 -6.27
CA GLU A 116 -13.90 -11.41 -5.68
C GLU A 116 -13.48 -12.57 -6.62
N ASP A 117 -12.96 -13.63 -6.06
CA ASP A 117 -12.49 -14.84 -6.77
C ASP A 117 -11.40 -14.61 -7.83
N ARG A 118 -10.80 -13.42 -7.87
CA ARG A 118 -9.69 -13.11 -8.77
C ARG A 118 -8.35 -13.29 -8.07
N SER A 119 -7.38 -13.88 -8.77
CA SER A 119 -6.00 -13.89 -8.29
C SER A 119 -5.41 -12.48 -8.27
N PHE A 120 -4.50 -12.21 -7.32
CA PHE A 120 -3.79 -10.92 -7.28
C PHE A 120 -3.10 -10.61 -8.61
N GLU A 121 -2.51 -11.61 -9.27
CA GLU A 121 -1.89 -11.39 -10.58
C GLU A 121 -2.89 -10.84 -11.60
N SER A 122 -4.11 -11.38 -11.66
CA SER A 122 -5.16 -10.86 -12.55
C SER A 122 -5.56 -9.42 -12.21
N VAL A 123 -5.68 -9.09 -10.92
CA VAL A 123 -5.97 -7.74 -10.44
C VAL A 123 -4.81 -6.80 -10.75
N TYR A 124 -3.58 -7.23 -10.50
CA TYR A 124 -2.37 -6.47 -10.78
C TYR A 124 -2.27 -6.09 -12.26
N GLN A 125 -2.49 -7.07 -13.16
CA GLN A 125 -2.46 -6.83 -14.61
C GLN A 125 -3.53 -5.82 -15.06
N GLU A 126 -4.73 -5.84 -14.49
CA GLU A 126 -5.74 -4.83 -14.75
C GLU A 126 -5.29 -3.45 -14.26
N LEU A 127 -4.86 -3.35 -13.00
CA LEU A 127 -4.50 -2.08 -12.38
C LEU A 127 -3.37 -1.35 -13.10
N ILE A 128 -2.33 -2.07 -13.55
CA ILE A 128 -1.21 -1.44 -14.27
C ILE A 128 -1.57 -0.91 -15.66
N THR A 129 -2.75 -1.25 -16.20
CA THR A 129 -3.26 -0.61 -17.44
C THR A 129 -3.69 0.84 -17.22
N ILE A 130 -3.99 1.22 -15.96
CA ILE A 130 -4.43 2.57 -15.61
C ILE A 130 -3.22 3.49 -15.60
N LYS A 131 -3.22 4.51 -16.48
CA LYS A 131 -2.12 5.48 -16.52
C LYS A 131 -1.97 6.20 -15.17
N GLY A 132 -0.84 5.95 -14.50
CA GLY A 132 -0.51 6.48 -13.17
C GLY A 132 -0.46 5.41 -12.09
N VAL A 133 -1.04 4.24 -12.32
CA VAL A 133 -0.92 3.08 -11.46
C VAL A 133 0.27 2.24 -11.95
N GLY A 134 1.35 2.28 -11.20
CA GLY A 134 2.53 1.45 -11.46
C GLY A 134 2.55 0.22 -10.55
N PRO A 135 3.59 -0.63 -10.70
CA PRO A 135 3.77 -1.83 -9.86
C PRO A 135 3.58 -1.57 -8.37
N TRP A 136 4.26 -0.57 -7.83
CA TRP A 136 4.17 -0.21 -6.41
C TRP A 136 2.75 0.15 -5.97
N THR A 137 2.00 0.92 -6.78
CA THR A 137 0.61 1.27 -6.44
C THR A 137 -0.31 0.05 -6.46
N ALA A 138 -0.11 -0.87 -7.42
CA ALA A 138 -0.86 -2.12 -7.47
C ALA A 138 -0.51 -3.06 -6.30
N GLU A 139 0.78 -3.09 -5.89
CA GLU A 139 1.23 -3.82 -4.69
C GLU A 139 0.58 -3.26 -3.42
N MET A 140 0.48 -1.93 -3.27
CA MET A 140 -0.21 -1.30 -2.14
C MET A 140 -1.71 -1.65 -2.12
N PHE A 141 -2.35 -1.71 -3.27
CA PHE A 141 -3.73 -2.17 -3.38
C PHE A 141 -3.88 -3.63 -2.92
N GLY A 142 -2.99 -4.51 -3.37
CA GLY A 142 -2.95 -5.90 -2.93
C GLY A 142 -2.78 -6.04 -1.43
N MET A 143 -1.85 -5.30 -0.83
CA MET A 143 -1.56 -5.37 0.60
C MET A 143 -2.67 -4.77 1.48
N PHE A 144 -3.23 -3.61 1.11
CA PHE A 144 -4.10 -2.82 1.99
C PHE A 144 -5.60 -2.90 1.64
N TYR A 145 -5.95 -3.43 0.49
CA TYR A 145 -7.34 -3.68 0.13
C TYR A 145 -7.67 -5.16 0.05
N LEU A 146 -6.90 -5.93 -0.75
CA LEU A 146 -7.13 -7.37 -0.91
C LEU A 146 -6.60 -8.18 0.27
N LEU A 147 -5.71 -7.62 1.08
CA LEU A 147 -5.00 -8.28 2.18
C LEU A 147 -4.21 -9.51 1.71
N GLU A 148 -3.57 -9.38 0.55
CA GLU A 148 -2.69 -10.42 0.03
C GLU A 148 -1.51 -10.66 0.97
N GLN A 149 -1.28 -11.93 1.32
CA GLN A 149 -0.29 -12.28 2.34
C GLN A 149 1.15 -12.26 1.86
N ASP A 150 1.40 -12.37 0.54
CA ASP A 150 2.75 -12.57 -0.01
C ASP A 150 3.13 -11.57 -1.10
N ILE A 151 3.08 -10.27 -0.77
CA ILE A 151 3.59 -9.19 -1.61
C ILE A 151 4.88 -8.63 -1.00
N PHE A 152 5.89 -8.40 -1.86
CA PHE A 152 7.14 -7.76 -1.48
C PHE A 152 7.45 -6.58 -2.41
N PRO A 153 7.15 -5.33 -2.00
CA PRO A 153 7.34 -4.15 -2.83
C PRO A 153 8.82 -3.73 -2.87
N ILE A 154 9.63 -4.43 -3.66
CA ILE A 154 11.10 -4.28 -3.77
C ILE A 154 11.56 -2.86 -4.16
N LYS A 155 10.67 -2.03 -4.70
CA LYS A 155 10.97 -0.63 -5.06
C LYS A 155 10.50 0.37 -4.00
N ASP A 156 9.91 -0.10 -2.92
CA ASP A 156 9.47 0.78 -1.83
C ASP A 156 10.67 1.31 -1.05
N ILE A 157 10.78 2.64 -0.97
CA ILE A 157 11.90 3.32 -0.32
C ILE A 157 11.94 3.03 1.17
N GLY A 158 10.76 2.95 1.82
CA GLY A 158 10.65 2.61 3.23
C GLY A 158 11.15 1.19 3.50
N ILE A 159 10.72 0.22 2.70
CA ILE A 159 11.19 -1.18 2.81
C ILE A 159 12.70 -1.26 2.61
N ILE A 160 13.24 -0.63 1.55
CA ILE A 160 14.70 -0.63 1.30
C ILE A 160 15.45 -0.03 2.49
N ARG A 161 14.94 1.09 3.04
CA ARG A 161 15.56 1.75 4.20
C ARG A 161 15.53 0.86 5.45
N ALA A 162 14.39 0.25 5.76
CA ALA A 162 14.26 -0.66 6.89
C ALA A 162 15.20 -1.88 6.75
N MET A 163 15.23 -2.48 5.56
CA MET A 163 16.14 -3.60 5.25
C MET A 163 17.60 -3.23 5.47
N ASN A 164 18.06 -2.07 4.99
CA ASN A 164 19.42 -1.60 5.21
C ASN A 164 19.73 -1.38 6.70
N GLN A 165 18.78 -0.86 7.47
CA GLN A 165 18.98 -0.62 8.91
C GLN A 165 19.07 -1.92 9.72
N ILE A 166 18.28 -2.92 9.36
CA ILE A 166 18.15 -4.16 10.14
C ILE A 166 19.19 -5.21 9.69
N TYR A 167 19.44 -5.32 8.40
CA TYR A 167 20.26 -6.40 7.83
C TYR A 167 21.56 -5.93 7.17
N GLY A 168 21.78 -4.62 7.10
CA GLY A 168 22.92 -4.08 6.37
C GLY A 168 24.21 -3.97 7.16
N ASP A 169 24.17 -4.11 8.50
CA ASP A 169 25.37 -3.92 9.37
C ASP A 169 26.15 -2.65 9.03
N GLY A 170 25.44 -1.55 8.78
CA GLY A 170 26.01 -0.27 8.37
C GLY A 170 26.30 -0.13 6.87
N ASN A 171 26.01 -1.14 6.07
CA ASN A 171 26.17 -1.14 4.62
C ASN A 171 24.82 -1.01 3.90
N ILE A 172 24.90 -0.62 2.62
CA ILE A 172 23.73 -0.63 1.72
C ILE A 172 23.63 -2.00 1.05
N LEU A 173 22.51 -2.67 1.25
CA LEU A 173 22.24 -3.95 0.62
C LEU A 173 21.98 -3.78 -0.88
N SER A 174 22.53 -4.68 -1.67
CA SER A 174 22.17 -4.82 -3.07
C SER A 174 20.73 -5.35 -3.21
N LYS A 175 20.13 -5.10 -4.36
CA LYS A 175 18.78 -5.62 -4.66
C LYS A 175 18.69 -7.15 -4.51
N ASN A 176 19.74 -7.87 -4.92
CA ASN A 176 19.77 -9.34 -4.82
C ASN A 176 19.80 -9.81 -3.36
N GLN A 177 20.57 -9.16 -2.49
CA GLN A 177 20.59 -9.46 -1.06
C GLN A 177 19.22 -9.20 -0.41
N ILE A 178 18.55 -8.08 -0.76
CA ILE A 178 17.20 -7.79 -0.28
C ILE A 178 16.21 -8.89 -0.70
N ILE A 179 16.28 -9.33 -1.96
CA ILE A 179 15.43 -10.42 -2.45
C ILE A 179 15.73 -11.71 -1.68
N GLU A 180 17.00 -12.09 -1.57
CA GLU A 180 17.44 -13.31 -0.88
C GLU A 180 16.95 -13.36 0.58
N ILE A 181 17.10 -12.26 1.31
CA ILE A 181 16.57 -12.15 2.68
C ILE A 181 15.05 -12.32 2.70
N SER A 182 14.33 -11.71 1.76
CA SER A 182 12.86 -11.76 1.73
C SER A 182 12.28 -13.13 1.35
N GLU A 183 13.07 -14.02 0.71
CA GLU A 183 12.59 -15.35 0.31
C GLU A 183 12.22 -16.24 1.51
N GLN A 184 12.93 -16.10 2.63
CA GLN A 184 12.63 -16.86 3.85
C GLN A 184 11.31 -16.47 4.51
N TRP A 185 10.72 -15.31 4.15
CA TRP A 185 9.45 -14.83 4.70
C TRP A 185 8.23 -15.34 3.94
N LYS A 186 8.43 -16.01 2.80
CA LYS A 186 7.32 -16.63 2.06
C LYS A 186 6.62 -17.68 2.91
N PRO A 187 5.29 -17.73 2.87
CA PRO A 187 4.36 -16.95 2.02
C PRO A 187 3.79 -15.70 2.69
N TYR A 188 4.49 -15.08 3.65
CA TYR A 188 3.96 -13.99 4.49
C TYR A 188 4.75 -12.67 4.34
N ARG A 189 5.30 -12.40 3.14
CA ARG A 189 6.12 -11.22 2.91
C ARG A 189 5.38 -9.90 3.14
N SER A 190 4.06 -9.83 2.92
CA SER A 190 3.27 -8.62 3.23
C SER A 190 3.30 -8.31 4.72
N VAL A 191 3.24 -9.33 5.58
CA VAL A 191 3.31 -9.16 7.03
C VAL A 191 4.70 -8.70 7.46
N ALA A 192 5.76 -9.31 6.93
CA ALA A 192 7.12 -8.85 7.16
C ALA A 192 7.30 -7.37 6.76
N CYS A 193 6.82 -6.97 5.57
CA CYS A 193 6.86 -5.58 5.12
C CYS A 193 6.11 -4.63 6.06
N TRP A 194 4.97 -5.04 6.61
CA TRP A 194 4.22 -4.25 7.57
C TRP A 194 5.05 -3.91 8.82
N PHE A 195 5.74 -4.90 9.39
CA PHE A 195 6.61 -4.68 10.54
C PHE A 195 7.90 -3.93 10.19
N LEU A 196 8.44 -4.11 8.99
CA LEU A 196 9.56 -3.32 8.50
C LEU A 196 9.21 -1.83 8.41
N TRP A 197 8.05 -1.45 7.86
CA TRP A 197 7.61 -0.05 7.87
C TRP A 197 7.46 0.49 9.30
N LYS A 198 6.90 -0.31 10.21
CA LYS A 198 6.77 0.09 11.62
C LYS A 198 8.09 0.32 12.33
N SER A 199 9.17 -0.33 11.89
CA SER A 199 10.48 -0.13 12.48
C SER A 199 11.09 1.24 12.20
N ILE A 200 10.66 1.90 11.13
CA ILE A 200 11.23 3.18 10.67
C ILE A 200 10.28 4.37 10.80
N ASP A 201 8.98 4.13 10.87
CA ASP A 201 7.96 5.18 11.01
C ASP A 201 7.13 4.93 12.27
N SER A 202 7.12 5.92 13.18
CA SER A 202 6.30 5.89 14.41
C SER A 202 4.80 6.07 14.10
N GLU A 203 4.45 6.59 12.93
CA GLU A 203 3.08 6.79 12.47
C GLU A 203 2.66 5.63 11.55
N ASP A 204 1.36 5.32 11.55
CA ASP A 204 0.81 4.31 10.66
C ASP A 204 0.95 4.75 9.20
N VAL A 205 1.63 3.91 8.42
CA VAL A 205 1.71 4.08 6.97
C VAL A 205 0.29 4.14 6.40
N GLN A 206 -0.09 5.28 5.83
CA GLN A 206 -1.47 5.55 5.39
C GLN A 206 -1.60 5.54 3.86
N TYR A 207 -1.24 4.42 3.22
CA TYR A 207 -1.48 4.28 1.79
C TYR A 207 -2.87 3.77 1.48
#